data_1c33b0560785d5795fb4e27bb0bf06a3
#
_entry.id   1c33b0560785d5795fb4e27bb0bf06a3
#
_cell.length_a   1.000
_cell.length_b   1.000
_cell.length_c   1.000
_cell.angle_alpha   90.00
_cell.angle_beta   90.00
_cell.angle_gamma   90.00
#
_symmetry.space_group_name_H-M   'P 1'
#
loop_
_entity.id
_entity.type
_entity.pdbx_description
1 polymer ?
#
loop_
_entity_poly.entity_id
_entity_poly.type
_entity_poly.pdbx_seq_one_letter_code
_entity_poly.pdbx_strand_id
1 'polypeptide(L)'
;MNAKNSFSISEERRRILLVEDDYVNQETLKATLGDVYEIVIAETGEEALETIQDQYETLSIVLLDLNLPGIQGIDVLSRIKKDPLYSRLPVIVMTSDNEAEVECLKLGAIDFIPKPYPASKVILARIFRTIELSEDRETIRLTERDQLTGLYNKEFFYHYAAQLDLYHKDTPTDAIVFDVNHFHTYNDRYGKSRGDEILKRIANNAMSYVNEAGGIVCRSGADTFMLYCIHTDDYTALLASLSACLDDDSIGDNRVRLRMGVYVNADKTVDIERRFDRAKMAADTARNHLTAPIGFFDHSMREAEILEEQLIDGFHAALREKQFVVFYQPKYDVKHDIPVLSSAEALVRWKHPTLGLVSPGVFIPLFEKNGLIQELDHYVWSQTASQIKDWKDRLNISLPVSVNVSRINLYDSELTDKLLNITKTNGITAQDLLLEITESAYTEKTDQIITTVKNLRELGFYIEMDDFGCGYSSLSMLIDMPIDALKLDIQFIRSAFKEQKDTRLLEAIIGLAKSFEVPTIAEGVETAEQYTELKAMGCNIIQGYYFSRPLPSDDFEKLIINTLKKEEQEC
;
A
#
# COMPACT_ATOMS: atom_id res chain seq x y z
N MET A 1 26.27 40.00 -15.20
CA MET A 1 25.09 40.80 -14.80
C MET A 1 24.55 40.21 -13.51
N ASN A 2 24.70 40.98 -12.45
CA ASN A 2 24.41 40.61 -11.06
C ASN A 2 22.91 40.47 -10.81
N ALA A 3 22.48 39.35 -10.26
CA ALA A 3 21.24 39.24 -9.52
C ALA A 3 21.60 38.91 -8.06
N LYS A 4 21.71 39.97 -7.26
CA LYS A 4 21.66 39.89 -5.80
C LYS A 4 20.20 39.63 -5.42
N ASN A 5 19.85 38.40 -5.03
CA ASN A 5 18.67 38.14 -4.22
C ASN A 5 19.07 38.41 -2.76
N SER A 6 18.83 39.62 -2.32
CA SER A 6 18.81 39.96 -0.91
C SER A 6 17.49 39.49 -0.31
N PHE A 7 17.49 38.38 0.41
CA PHE A 7 16.51 38.16 1.46
C PHE A 7 16.83 39.13 2.58
N SER A 8 16.05 40.20 2.67
CA SER A 8 16.05 41.06 3.86
C SER A 8 15.32 40.30 4.96
N ILE A 9 16.08 39.56 5.79
CA ILE A 9 15.66 39.23 7.14
C ILE A 9 15.57 40.57 7.86
N SER A 10 14.39 40.96 8.33
CA SER A 10 14.22 42.08 9.25
C SER A 10 15.17 41.80 10.43
N GLU A 11 16.14 42.72 10.66
CA GLU A 11 16.99 42.71 11.86
C GLU A 11 16.12 43.11 13.06
N GLU A 12 15.22 42.23 13.50
CA GLU A 12 14.62 42.32 14.82
C GLU A 12 15.69 41.95 15.82
N ARG A 13 16.03 42.88 16.72
CA ARG A 13 17.00 42.63 17.79
C ARG A 13 16.50 41.46 18.66
N ARG A 14 17.36 40.47 18.90
CA ARG A 14 17.05 39.35 19.81
C ARG A 14 16.65 39.90 21.17
N ARG A 15 15.60 39.34 21.78
CA ARG A 15 14.99 39.81 23.01
C ARG A 15 15.45 38.97 24.21
N ILE A 16 15.94 39.65 25.26
CA ILE A 16 16.42 39.04 26.49
C ILE A 16 15.48 39.39 27.64
N LEU A 17 15.05 38.40 28.43
CA LEU A 17 14.42 38.65 29.72
C LEU A 17 15.51 38.73 30.80
N LEU A 18 15.67 39.89 31.44
CA LEU A 18 16.55 40.15 32.57
C LEU A 18 15.72 40.13 33.84
N VAL A 19 15.97 39.14 34.71
CA VAL A 19 15.32 39.00 36.01
C VAL A 19 16.32 39.36 37.11
N GLU A 20 16.17 40.54 37.68
CA GLU A 20 17.11 41.14 38.66
C GLU A 20 16.35 42.19 39.46
N ASP A 21 16.44 42.19 40.79
CA ASP A 21 15.74 43.12 41.67
C ASP A 21 16.58 44.37 42.02
N ASP A 22 17.93 44.27 41.93
CA ASP A 22 18.81 45.38 42.21
C ASP A 22 18.95 46.33 41.04
N TYR A 23 18.52 47.57 41.23
CA TYR A 23 18.53 48.61 40.20
C TYR A 23 19.93 48.90 39.63
N VAL A 24 21.01 48.82 40.46
CA VAL A 24 22.40 49.07 40.00
C VAL A 24 22.83 47.95 39.06
N ASN A 25 22.52 46.72 39.40
CA ASN A 25 22.78 45.56 38.57
C ASN A 25 22.02 45.63 37.24
N GLN A 26 20.71 45.99 37.28
CA GLN A 26 19.90 46.21 36.06
C GLN A 26 20.55 47.24 35.14
N GLU A 27 20.88 48.40 35.64
CA GLU A 27 21.48 49.49 34.82
C GLU A 27 22.86 49.08 34.27
N THR A 28 23.65 48.33 35.05
CA THR A 28 24.94 47.82 34.58
C THR A 28 24.78 46.84 33.41
N LEU A 29 23.81 45.93 33.51
CA LEU A 29 23.49 44.97 32.44
C LEU A 29 22.82 45.65 31.25
N LYS A 30 21.91 46.63 31.47
CA LYS A 30 21.34 47.41 30.39
C LYS A 30 22.42 48.17 29.60
N ALA A 31 23.36 48.82 30.27
CA ALA A 31 24.46 49.48 29.62
C ALA A 31 25.40 48.54 28.85
N THR A 32 25.49 47.28 29.30
CA THR A 32 26.30 46.25 28.64
C THR A 32 25.60 45.62 27.42
N LEU A 33 24.30 45.40 27.50
CA LEU A 33 23.51 44.57 26.54
C LEU A 33 22.63 45.39 25.59
N GLY A 34 22.22 46.61 25.99
CA GLY A 34 21.19 47.39 25.30
C GLY A 34 21.54 47.83 23.89
N ASP A 35 22.83 47.88 23.53
CA ASP A 35 23.26 48.21 22.16
C ASP A 35 23.02 47.03 21.20
N VAL A 36 22.99 45.79 21.72
CA VAL A 36 22.93 44.54 20.92
C VAL A 36 21.57 43.89 21.00
N TYR A 37 20.95 43.91 22.19
CA TYR A 37 19.71 43.18 22.49
C TYR A 37 18.57 44.12 22.92
N GLU A 38 17.32 43.70 22.71
CA GLU A 38 16.14 44.29 23.35
C GLU A 38 15.99 43.65 24.73
N ILE A 39 15.88 44.44 25.80
CA ILE A 39 15.83 43.95 27.16
C ILE A 39 14.43 44.15 27.73
N VAL A 40 13.83 43.06 28.17
CA VAL A 40 12.62 43.03 29.01
C VAL A 40 13.08 42.80 30.44
N ILE A 41 12.55 43.54 31.40
CA ILE A 41 12.97 43.45 32.81
C ILE A 41 11.81 42.86 33.62
N ALA A 42 12.17 41.99 34.58
CA ALA A 42 11.32 41.52 35.64
C ALA A 42 12.07 41.71 36.96
N GLU A 43 11.43 42.27 37.97
CA GLU A 43 12.07 42.56 39.30
C GLU A 43 11.79 41.44 40.30
N THR A 44 10.86 40.52 40.00
CA THR A 44 10.48 39.40 40.87
C THR A 44 10.37 38.09 40.10
N GLY A 45 10.44 36.97 40.80
CA GLY A 45 10.25 35.66 40.18
C GLY A 45 8.84 35.46 39.60
N GLU A 46 7.83 36.06 40.23
CA GLU A 46 6.45 36.05 39.78
C GLU A 46 6.31 36.77 38.43
N GLU A 47 6.84 38.00 38.34
CA GLU A 47 6.81 38.81 37.11
C GLU A 47 7.58 38.14 35.99
N ALA A 48 8.69 37.45 36.28
CA ALA A 48 9.44 36.68 35.29
C ALA A 48 8.61 35.54 34.69
N LEU A 49 7.86 34.80 35.53
CA LEU A 49 7.01 33.71 35.07
C LEU A 49 5.81 34.21 34.24
N GLU A 50 5.20 35.34 34.61
CA GLU A 50 4.15 35.98 33.85
C GLU A 50 4.67 36.46 32.48
N THR A 51 5.84 37.11 32.46
CA THR A 51 6.47 37.57 31.21
C THR A 51 6.81 36.41 30.29
N ILE A 52 7.31 35.29 30.83
CA ILE A 52 7.59 34.10 30.04
C ILE A 52 6.28 33.53 29.48
N GLN A 53 5.22 33.45 30.26
CA GLN A 53 3.90 32.94 29.81
C GLN A 53 3.36 33.77 28.66
N ASP A 54 3.51 35.09 28.70
CA ASP A 54 2.93 35.99 27.70
C ASP A 54 3.82 36.14 26.44
N GLN A 55 5.14 35.99 26.55
CA GLN A 55 6.09 36.41 25.51
C GLN A 55 7.15 35.35 25.15
N TYR A 56 7.01 34.07 25.62
CA TYR A 56 8.10 33.08 25.45
C TYR A 56 8.54 32.87 24.00
N GLU A 57 7.63 33.01 23.01
CA GLU A 57 7.94 32.83 21.60
C GLU A 57 8.89 33.89 21.04
N THR A 58 8.96 35.05 21.70
CA THR A 58 9.82 36.19 21.27
C THR A 58 11.09 36.29 22.08
N LEU A 59 11.19 35.54 23.19
CA LEU A 59 12.37 35.57 24.07
C LEU A 59 13.46 34.63 23.56
N SER A 60 14.66 35.15 23.37
CA SER A 60 15.86 34.37 22.97
C SER A 60 16.59 33.75 24.13
N ILE A 61 16.55 34.36 25.33
CA ILE A 61 17.23 33.89 26.52
C ILE A 61 16.69 34.58 27.78
N VAL A 62 16.82 33.90 28.94
CA VAL A 62 16.58 34.46 30.27
C VAL A 62 17.88 34.60 31.02
N LEU A 63 18.17 35.80 31.54
CA LEU A 63 19.20 36.07 32.52
C LEU A 63 18.52 36.12 33.89
N LEU A 64 18.82 35.18 34.79
CA LEU A 64 18.06 34.97 36.02
C LEU A 64 18.95 35.12 37.24
N ASP A 65 18.67 36.14 38.06
CA ASP A 65 19.24 36.19 39.41
C ASP A 65 18.64 35.11 40.32
N LEU A 66 19.48 34.54 41.17
CA LEU A 66 19.02 33.56 42.16
C LEU A 66 18.36 34.21 43.37
N ASN A 67 18.84 35.37 43.77
CA ASN A 67 18.40 36.10 44.97
C ASN A 67 17.30 37.11 44.57
N LEU A 68 16.09 36.67 44.49
CA LEU A 68 14.94 37.50 44.14
C LEU A 68 13.97 37.63 45.32
N PRO A 69 13.24 38.75 45.40
CA PRO A 69 12.12 38.86 46.33
C PRO A 69 10.95 37.95 45.88
N GLY A 70 10.25 37.35 46.84
CA GLY A 70 9.15 36.44 46.57
C GLY A 70 9.63 35.05 46.15
N ILE A 71 9.34 34.60 44.91
CA ILE A 71 9.82 33.32 44.37
C ILE A 71 11.32 33.42 44.05
N GLN A 72 12.12 32.55 44.69
CA GLN A 72 13.56 32.51 44.47
C GLN A 72 13.90 32.09 43.04
N GLY A 73 15.02 32.58 42.48
CA GLY A 73 15.43 32.29 41.10
C GLY A 73 15.61 30.80 40.80
N ILE A 74 16.04 30.00 41.80
CA ILE A 74 16.15 28.55 41.65
C ILE A 74 14.80 27.88 41.44
N ASP A 75 13.75 28.37 42.10
CA ASP A 75 12.36 27.87 41.91
C ASP A 75 11.80 28.30 40.55
N VAL A 76 12.12 29.53 40.10
CA VAL A 76 11.79 30.01 38.77
C VAL A 76 12.44 29.12 37.70
N LEU A 77 13.73 28.82 37.81
CA LEU A 77 14.45 27.89 36.91
C LEU A 77 13.79 26.52 36.88
N SER A 78 13.49 25.95 38.07
CA SER A 78 12.83 24.65 38.19
C SER A 78 11.48 24.61 37.49
N ARG A 79 10.65 25.67 37.60
CA ARG A 79 9.36 25.78 36.94
C ARG A 79 9.51 25.88 35.44
N ILE A 80 10.40 26.73 34.92
CA ILE A 80 10.71 26.86 33.50
C ILE A 80 11.12 25.50 32.92
N LYS A 81 12.01 24.78 33.58
CA LYS A 81 12.59 23.52 33.07
C LYS A 81 11.67 22.30 33.20
N LYS A 82 10.69 22.33 34.09
CA LYS A 82 9.68 21.29 34.24
C LYS A 82 8.49 21.45 33.26
N ASP A 83 8.25 22.67 32.80
CA ASP A 83 7.16 22.92 31.86
C ASP A 83 7.58 22.52 30.43
N PRO A 84 6.86 21.61 29.75
CA PRO A 84 7.18 21.19 28.39
C PRO A 84 7.24 22.35 27.38
N LEU A 85 6.46 23.41 27.58
CA LEU A 85 6.40 24.57 26.70
C LEU A 85 7.65 25.45 26.84
N TYR A 86 8.07 25.75 28.10
CA TYR A 86 9.14 26.68 28.39
C TYR A 86 10.49 26.02 28.61
N SER A 87 10.57 24.70 28.77
CA SER A 87 11.79 23.94 29.09
C SER A 87 12.96 24.22 28.13
N ARG A 88 12.65 24.62 26.90
CA ARG A 88 13.62 24.90 25.84
C ARG A 88 14.24 26.28 25.91
N LEU A 89 13.56 27.24 26.56
CA LEU A 89 14.07 28.60 26.69
C LEU A 89 15.42 28.56 27.42
N PRO A 90 16.52 29.04 26.80
CA PRO A 90 17.83 29.02 27.45
C PRO A 90 17.85 29.95 28.66
N VAL A 91 18.41 29.47 29.76
CA VAL A 91 18.54 30.25 30.99
C VAL A 91 20.00 30.30 31.37
N ILE A 92 20.52 31.50 31.56
CA ILE A 92 21.81 31.78 32.23
C ILE A 92 21.51 32.31 33.64
N VAL A 93 22.08 31.70 34.63
CA VAL A 93 21.89 32.10 36.02
C VAL A 93 22.98 33.11 36.41
N MET A 94 22.60 34.12 37.19
CA MET A 94 23.52 35.11 37.75
C MET A 94 23.64 34.88 39.25
N THR A 95 24.84 34.61 39.76
CA THR A 95 25.04 34.27 41.17
C THR A 95 26.42 34.63 41.70
N SER A 96 26.49 34.89 43.01
CA SER A 96 27.76 35.02 43.75
C SER A 96 28.13 33.76 44.53
N ASP A 97 27.28 32.71 44.46
CA ASP A 97 27.44 31.46 45.21
C ASP A 97 27.91 30.32 44.29
N ASN A 98 29.14 29.84 44.51
CA ASN A 98 29.73 28.77 43.73
C ASN A 98 29.04 27.39 43.96
N GLU A 99 28.38 27.16 45.10
CA GLU A 99 27.68 25.89 45.34
C GLU A 99 26.36 25.86 44.58
N ALA A 100 25.66 26.99 44.48
CA ALA A 100 24.45 27.15 43.71
C ALA A 100 24.65 26.97 42.18
N GLU A 101 25.86 27.26 41.66
CA GLU A 101 26.16 27.05 40.22
C GLU A 101 25.95 25.60 39.79
N VAL A 102 26.48 24.64 40.57
CA VAL A 102 26.38 23.20 40.26
C VAL A 102 24.93 22.71 40.32
N GLU A 103 24.16 23.23 41.28
CA GLU A 103 22.75 22.87 41.42
C GLU A 103 21.90 23.40 40.23
N CYS A 104 22.12 24.64 39.84
CA CYS A 104 21.44 25.27 38.72
C CYS A 104 21.74 24.58 37.37
N LEU A 105 22.98 24.17 37.13
CA LEU A 105 23.36 23.39 35.96
C LEU A 105 22.64 22.03 35.92
N LYS A 106 22.50 21.35 37.07
CA LYS A 106 21.74 20.10 37.19
C LYS A 106 20.25 20.30 36.97
N LEU A 107 19.69 21.46 37.32
CA LEU A 107 18.30 21.83 37.07
C LEU A 107 18.05 22.26 35.63
N GLY A 108 19.08 22.40 34.79
CA GLY A 108 18.96 22.68 33.37
C GLY A 108 19.30 24.11 32.95
N ALA A 109 19.94 24.91 33.79
CA ALA A 109 20.60 26.14 33.33
C ALA A 109 21.71 25.79 32.33
N ILE A 110 21.87 26.62 31.27
CA ILE A 110 22.87 26.32 30.22
C ILE A 110 24.26 26.84 30.63
N ASP A 111 24.31 27.98 31.29
CA ASP A 111 25.55 28.61 31.77
C ASP A 111 25.24 29.48 32.99
N PHE A 112 26.27 30.08 33.60
CA PHE A 112 26.16 31.04 34.70
C PHE A 112 27.06 32.26 34.50
N ILE A 113 26.69 33.39 35.08
CA ILE A 113 27.48 34.62 35.14
C ILE A 113 27.76 34.93 36.63
N PRO A 114 29.04 34.90 37.04
CA PRO A 114 29.36 35.20 38.45
C PRO A 114 29.18 36.68 38.80
N LYS A 115 28.73 36.95 40.05
CA LYS A 115 28.73 38.26 40.64
C LYS A 115 29.92 38.39 41.60
N PRO A 116 30.74 39.46 41.59
CA PRO A 116 30.60 40.66 40.74
C PRO A 116 30.84 40.36 39.26
N TYR A 117 30.12 41.08 38.42
CA TYR A 117 30.08 40.83 36.97
C TYR A 117 31.47 40.90 36.32
N PRO A 118 31.81 39.95 35.45
CA PRO A 118 33.02 40.01 34.65
C PRO A 118 32.97 41.15 33.61
N ALA A 119 34.07 41.37 32.89
CA ALA A 119 34.12 42.37 31.84
C ALA A 119 32.96 42.20 30.82
N SER A 120 32.35 43.29 30.37
CA SER A 120 31.17 43.31 29.44
C SER A 120 31.35 42.41 28.22
N LYS A 121 32.56 42.33 27.65
CA LYS A 121 32.87 41.45 26.53
C LYS A 121 32.70 39.96 26.86
N VAL A 122 32.91 39.56 28.11
CA VAL A 122 32.74 38.16 28.55
C VAL A 122 31.27 37.85 28.71
N ILE A 123 30.48 38.76 29.26
CA ILE A 123 29.01 38.62 29.38
C ILE A 123 28.38 38.48 27.99
N LEU A 124 28.71 39.40 27.10
CA LEU A 124 28.21 39.38 25.71
C LEU A 124 28.57 38.07 24.98
N ALA A 125 29.81 37.60 25.14
CA ALA A 125 30.27 36.37 24.51
C ALA A 125 29.53 35.12 25.02
N ARG A 126 29.23 35.04 26.33
CA ARG A 126 28.47 33.93 26.95
C ARG A 126 27.01 33.93 26.44
N ILE A 127 26.37 35.07 26.47
CA ILE A 127 25.00 35.22 26.01
C ILE A 127 24.90 34.88 24.53
N PHE A 128 25.77 35.45 23.69
CA PHE A 128 25.77 35.19 22.25
C PHE A 128 25.93 33.70 21.94
N ARG A 129 26.95 33.05 22.59
CA ARG A 129 27.18 31.61 22.39
C ARG A 129 26.02 30.76 22.87
N THR A 130 25.37 31.13 23.98
CA THR A 130 24.21 30.37 24.50
C THR A 130 23.01 30.46 23.57
N ILE A 131 22.73 31.64 23.01
CA ILE A 131 21.66 31.84 22.03
C ILE A 131 21.98 31.05 20.76
N GLU A 132 23.19 31.21 20.20
CA GLU A 132 23.63 30.51 18.99
C GLU A 132 23.50 28.99 19.14
N LEU A 133 23.98 28.39 20.22
CA LEU A 133 23.85 26.98 20.49
C LEU A 133 22.40 26.52 20.68
N SER A 134 21.53 27.38 21.19
CA SER A 134 20.10 27.08 21.33
C SER A 134 19.38 27.12 19.98
N GLU A 135 19.67 28.14 19.17
CA GLU A 135 19.14 28.28 17.80
C GLU A 135 19.61 27.14 16.89
N ASP A 136 20.90 26.75 16.96
CA ASP A 136 21.47 25.61 16.23
C ASP A 136 20.78 24.30 16.61
N ARG A 137 20.57 24.05 17.91
CA ARG A 137 19.84 22.87 18.39
C ARG A 137 18.40 22.83 17.90
N GLU A 138 17.71 23.97 17.88
CA GLU A 138 16.34 24.03 17.39
C GLU A 138 16.30 23.84 15.86
N THR A 139 17.23 24.45 15.11
CA THR A 139 17.36 24.25 13.66
C THR A 139 17.65 22.80 13.32
N ILE A 140 18.59 22.15 14.00
CA ILE A 140 18.90 20.72 13.85
C ILE A 140 17.64 19.91 14.12
N ARG A 141 16.93 20.18 15.20
CA ARG A 141 15.72 19.47 15.57
C ARG A 141 14.60 19.62 14.55
N LEU A 142 14.39 20.82 14.01
CA LEU A 142 13.37 21.08 12.98
C LEU A 142 13.71 20.40 11.65
N THR A 143 15.00 20.22 11.35
CA THR A 143 15.46 19.55 10.13
C THR A 143 15.52 18.04 10.26
N GLU A 144 15.79 17.49 11.45
CA GLU A 144 15.96 16.06 11.67
C GLU A 144 14.68 15.31 12.03
N ARG A 145 13.64 16.03 12.51
CA ARG A 145 12.46 15.39 13.09
C ARG A 145 11.16 15.75 12.40
N ASP A 146 10.25 14.79 12.40
CA ASP A 146 8.87 14.98 11.98
C ASP A 146 8.13 15.90 12.97
N GLN A 147 7.55 16.97 12.48
CA GLN A 147 6.91 17.99 13.31
C GLN A 147 5.69 17.49 14.09
N LEU A 148 4.96 16.50 13.54
CA LEU A 148 3.76 15.97 14.17
C LEU A 148 4.09 15.02 15.32
N THR A 149 5.05 14.11 15.11
CA THR A 149 5.32 12.99 16.01
C THR A 149 6.58 13.17 16.85
N GLY A 150 7.48 14.04 16.45
CA GLY A 150 8.77 14.24 17.10
C GLY A 150 9.80 13.11 16.87
N LEU A 151 9.43 12.08 16.10
CA LEU A 151 10.36 11.05 15.64
C LEU A 151 11.35 11.62 14.62
N TYR A 152 12.40 10.87 14.29
CA TYR A 152 13.26 11.24 13.17
C TYR A 152 12.44 11.31 11.86
N ASN A 153 12.86 12.18 10.95
CA ASN A 153 12.41 12.10 9.57
C ASN A 153 13.18 10.99 8.84
N LYS A 154 12.73 10.63 7.63
CA LYS A 154 13.28 9.52 6.85
C LYS A 154 14.76 9.67 6.54
N GLU A 155 15.21 10.89 6.21
CA GLU A 155 16.57 11.19 5.77
C GLU A 155 17.59 11.00 6.91
N PHE A 156 17.33 11.59 8.06
CA PHE A 156 18.19 11.44 9.23
C PHE A 156 18.13 10.04 9.83
N PHE A 157 16.99 9.38 9.74
CA PHE A 157 16.85 8.00 10.17
C PHE A 157 17.82 7.07 9.43
N TYR A 158 17.90 7.15 8.10
CA TYR A 158 18.84 6.34 7.34
C TYR A 158 20.30 6.62 7.71
N HIS A 159 20.62 7.89 7.92
CA HIS A 159 21.96 8.26 8.37
C HIS A 159 22.32 7.61 9.71
N TYR A 160 21.43 7.68 10.70
CA TYR A 160 21.65 7.08 12.01
C TYR A 160 21.60 5.55 12.00
N ALA A 161 20.75 4.94 11.18
CA ALA A 161 20.74 3.48 11.01
C ALA A 161 22.07 2.97 10.46
N ALA A 162 22.63 3.65 9.47
CA ALA A 162 23.96 3.32 8.94
C ALA A 162 25.07 3.48 9.99
N GLN A 163 24.97 4.49 10.87
CA GLN A 163 25.91 4.64 11.99
C GLN A 163 25.77 3.52 13.02
N LEU A 164 24.54 3.09 13.35
CA LEU A 164 24.33 1.95 14.26
C LEU A 164 25.01 0.68 13.73
N ASP A 165 24.99 0.43 12.44
CA ASP A 165 25.69 -0.70 11.83
C ASP A 165 27.20 -0.66 12.01
N LEU A 166 27.81 0.55 12.01
CA LEU A 166 29.23 0.70 12.24
C LEU A 166 29.63 0.35 13.70
N TYR A 167 28.76 0.67 14.66
CA TYR A 167 28.98 0.38 16.07
C TYR A 167 28.60 -1.05 16.47
N HIS A 168 27.65 -1.67 15.76
CA HIS A 168 27.09 -2.99 16.05
C HIS A 168 27.25 -3.96 14.87
N LYS A 169 28.47 -4.06 14.31
CA LYS A 169 28.74 -4.86 13.08
C LYS A 169 28.28 -6.31 13.17
N ASP A 170 28.55 -6.93 14.32
CA ASP A 170 28.30 -8.37 14.54
C ASP A 170 26.93 -8.66 15.19
N THR A 171 26.18 -7.62 15.56
CA THR A 171 24.86 -7.79 16.19
C THR A 171 23.79 -7.91 15.10
N PRO A 172 22.97 -8.97 15.09
CA PRO A 172 21.85 -9.08 14.18
C PRO A 172 20.85 -7.94 14.39
N THR A 173 20.37 -7.34 13.31
CA THR A 173 19.42 -6.23 13.35
C THR A 173 18.29 -6.47 12.35
N ASP A 174 17.10 -5.99 12.69
CA ASP A 174 15.91 -6.09 11.87
C ASP A 174 15.55 -4.74 11.29
N ALA A 175 15.16 -4.73 10.01
CA ALA A 175 14.52 -3.59 9.38
C ALA A 175 12.99 -3.85 9.34
N ILE A 176 12.23 -2.96 9.94
CA ILE A 176 10.79 -3.13 10.13
C ILE A 176 10.07 -1.89 9.60
N VAL A 177 9.03 -2.12 8.81
CA VAL A 177 8.09 -1.08 8.35
C VAL A 177 6.72 -1.43 8.91
N PHE A 178 6.04 -0.46 9.50
CA PHE A 178 4.67 -0.64 9.94
C PHE A 178 3.83 0.59 9.64
N ASP A 179 2.54 0.38 9.42
CA ASP A 179 1.59 1.44 9.10
C ASP A 179 0.19 1.16 9.67
N VAL A 180 -0.67 2.15 9.56
CA VAL A 180 -2.07 2.06 9.99
C VAL A 180 -2.94 1.55 8.85
N ASN A 181 -3.56 0.40 9.04
CA ASN A 181 -4.44 -0.17 8.03
C ASN A 181 -5.65 0.73 7.78
N HIS A 182 -5.93 1.05 6.50
CA HIS A 182 -7.04 1.92 6.06
C HIS A 182 -7.05 3.33 6.69
N PHE A 183 -5.87 3.93 6.95
CA PHE A 183 -5.75 5.23 7.60
C PHE A 183 -6.49 6.36 6.87
N HIS A 184 -6.50 6.36 5.54
CA HIS A 184 -7.26 7.33 4.74
C HIS A 184 -8.75 7.27 5.05
N THR A 185 -9.34 6.06 5.03
CA THR A 185 -10.75 5.84 5.37
C THR A 185 -11.07 6.27 6.81
N TYR A 186 -10.12 6.07 7.73
CA TYR A 186 -10.25 6.54 9.10
C TYR A 186 -10.33 8.08 9.16
N ASN A 187 -9.42 8.77 8.45
CA ASN A 187 -9.41 10.23 8.39
C ASN A 187 -10.68 10.81 7.75
N ASP A 188 -11.19 10.17 6.70
CA ASP A 188 -12.44 10.59 6.06
C ASP A 188 -13.65 10.49 7.00
N ARG A 189 -13.67 9.46 7.85
CA ARG A 189 -14.77 9.22 8.77
C ARG A 189 -14.70 10.05 10.05
N TYR A 190 -13.52 10.24 10.63
CA TYR A 190 -13.34 10.80 11.96
C TYR A 190 -12.60 12.15 12.00
N GLY A 191 -12.09 12.59 10.86
CA GLY A 191 -11.35 13.84 10.70
C GLY A 191 -9.86 13.72 10.97
N LYS A 192 -9.08 14.58 10.31
CA LYS A 192 -7.61 14.59 10.32
C LYS A 192 -7.02 14.74 11.74
N SER A 193 -7.64 15.58 12.60
CA SER A 193 -7.14 15.80 13.97
C SER A 193 -7.09 14.51 14.81
N ARG A 194 -8.08 13.62 14.63
CA ARG A 194 -8.08 12.32 15.30
C ARG A 194 -7.02 11.37 14.72
N GLY A 195 -6.82 11.38 13.41
CA GLY A 195 -5.72 10.65 12.79
C GLY A 195 -4.35 11.12 13.30
N ASP A 196 -4.14 12.42 13.42
CA ASP A 196 -2.90 13.00 13.98
C ASP A 196 -2.66 12.56 15.44
N GLU A 197 -3.72 12.44 16.24
CA GLU A 197 -3.62 11.93 17.61
C GLU A 197 -3.19 10.46 17.66
N ILE A 198 -3.76 9.61 16.78
CA ILE A 198 -3.35 8.21 16.64
C ILE A 198 -1.87 8.12 16.27
N LEU A 199 -1.42 8.89 15.30
CA LEU A 199 -0.02 8.89 14.87
C LEU A 199 0.93 9.30 16.00
N LYS A 200 0.56 10.28 16.81
CA LYS A 200 1.33 10.68 18.01
C LYS A 200 1.42 9.57 19.05
N ARG A 201 0.32 8.87 19.31
CA ARG A 201 0.29 7.75 20.25
C ARG A 201 1.18 6.58 19.79
N ILE A 202 1.07 6.20 18.52
CA ILE A 202 1.93 5.17 17.92
C ILE A 202 3.41 5.58 18.02
N ALA A 203 3.74 6.83 17.71
CA ALA A 203 5.10 7.35 17.80
C ALA A 203 5.66 7.27 19.22
N ASN A 204 4.86 7.59 20.23
CA ASN A 204 5.27 7.49 21.63
C ASN A 204 5.56 6.03 22.04
N ASN A 205 4.70 5.08 21.63
CA ASN A 205 4.94 3.66 21.90
C ASN A 205 6.19 3.15 21.20
N ALA A 206 6.39 3.53 19.93
CA ALA A 206 7.58 3.16 19.17
C ALA A 206 8.86 3.75 19.78
N MET A 207 8.82 4.99 20.28
CA MET A 207 9.92 5.62 20.97
C MET A 207 10.22 4.91 22.31
N SER A 208 9.20 4.54 23.08
CA SER A 208 9.37 3.78 24.32
C SER A 208 10.03 2.43 24.05
N TYR A 209 9.59 1.73 23.02
CA TYR A 209 10.19 0.45 22.62
C TYR A 209 11.68 0.59 22.27
N VAL A 210 12.07 1.56 21.43
CA VAL A 210 13.49 1.70 21.04
C VAL A 210 14.37 2.17 22.21
N ASN A 211 13.81 2.89 23.17
CA ASN A 211 14.54 3.27 24.38
C ASN A 211 14.86 2.08 25.30
N GLU A 212 14.00 1.06 25.31
CA GLU A 212 14.16 -0.16 26.13
C GLU A 212 14.97 -1.23 25.39
N ALA A 213 14.61 -1.53 24.14
CA ALA A 213 15.19 -2.62 23.35
C ALA A 213 16.44 -2.22 22.56
N GLY A 214 16.70 -0.94 22.41
CA GLY A 214 17.74 -0.40 21.54
C GLY A 214 17.30 -0.33 20.08
N GLY A 215 17.69 0.75 19.41
CA GLY A 215 17.35 0.98 18.01
C GLY A 215 16.97 2.41 17.72
N ILE A 216 16.37 2.65 16.57
CA ILE A 216 15.87 3.96 16.14
C ILE A 216 14.55 3.79 15.39
N VAL A 217 13.73 4.83 15.43
CA VAL A 217 12.43 4.86 14.76
C VAL A 217 12.22 6.21 14.07
N CYS A 218 11.55 6.18 12.90
CA CYS A 218 11.15 7.38 12.20
C CYS A 218 9.71 7.28 11.69
N ARG A 219 9.18 8.43 11.32
CA ARG A 219 7.98 8.52 10.47
C ARG A 219 8.42 8.87 9.05
N SER A 220 8.19 7.96 8.12
CA SER A 220 8.67 8.10 6.73
C SER A 220 7.65 8.72 5.77
N GLY A 221 6.38 8.76 6.15
CA GLY A 221 5.29 9.27 5.32
C GLY A 221 4.01 9.45 6.13
N ALA A 222 2.85 9.53 5.45
CA ALA A 222 1.56 9.86 6.05
C ALA A 222 1.25 9.05 7.32
N ASP A 223 1.21 7.73 7.20
CA ASP A 223 0.90 6.76 8.28
C ASP A 223 1.97 5.68 8.42
N THR A 224 3.09 5.82 7.72
CA THR A 224 4.16 4.82 7.65
C THR A 224 5.30 5.17 8.59
N PHE A 225 5.71 4.20 9.38
CA PHE A 225 6.82 4.25 10.32
C PHE A 225 7.89 3.23 9.93
N MET A 226 9.14 3.55 10.21
CA MET A 226 10.28 2.65 10.03
C MET A 226 11.00 2.49 11.38
N LEU A 227 11.28 1.25 11.73
CA LEU A 227 11.99 0.87 12.94
C LEU A 227 13.22 0.02 12.57
N TYR A 228 14.38 0.42 13.05
CA TYR A 228 15.62 -0.35 12.96
C TYR A 228 16.09 -0.70 14.36
N CYS A 229 16.10 -1.98 14.69
CA CYS A 229 16.36 -2.45 16.05
C CYS A 229 17.22 -3.70 16.08
N ILE A 230 17.72 -4.06 17.24
CA ILE A 230 18.35 -5.36 17.49
C ILE A 230 17.32 -6.45 17.21
N HIS A 231 17.78 -7.57 16.65
CA HIS A 231 16.92 -8.71 16.29
C HIS A 231 16.10 -9.20 17.49
N THR A 232 14.84 -9.49 17.20
CA THR A 232 13.89 -10.10 18.15
C THR A 232 13.21 -11.30 17.52
N ASP A 233 12.92 -12.33 18.31
CA ASP A 233 12.17 -13.50 17.85
C ASP A 233 10.65 -13.33 17.99
N ASP A 234 10.18 -12.34 18.76
CA ASP A 234 8.75 -12.14 19.06
C ASP A 234 8.20 -10.85 18.46
N TYR A 235 7.92 -10.89 17.16
CA TYR A 235 7.29 -9.78 16.45
C TYR A 235 5.81 -9.58 16.80
N THR A 236 5.16 -10.60 17.38
CA THR A 236 3.78 -10.48 17.85
C THR A 236 3.72 -9.61 19.09
N ALA A 237 4.62 -9.82 20.05
CA ALA A 237 4.75 -8.94 21.21
C ALA A 237 5.17 -7.51 20.80
N LEU A 238 6.08 -7.37 19.83
CA LEU A 238 6.45 -6.07 19.28
C LEU A 238 5.23 -5.34 18.69
N LEU A 239 4.48 -5.99 17.81
CA LEU A 239 3.28 -5.39 17.21
C LEU A 239 2.24 -5.04 18.28
N ALA A 240 2.05 -5.90 19.28
CA ALA A 240 1.15 -5.63 20.41
C ALA A 240 1.60 -4.41 21.21
N SER A 241 2.89 -4.25 21.48
CA SER A 241 3.42 -3.08 22.19
C SER A 241 3.20 -1.77 21.42
N LEU A 242 3.42 -1.79 20.11
CA LEU A 242 3.16 -0.64 19.23
C LEU A 242 1.67 -0.28 19.15
N SER A 243 0.79 -1.30 19.22
CA SER A 243 -0.66 -1.16 19.12
C SER A 243 -1.34 -0.88 20.46
N ALA A 244 -0.67 -1.04 21.59
CA ALA A 244 -1.28 -0.96 22.93
C ALA A 244 -2.04 0.35 23.20
N CYS A 245 -1.66 1.45 22.54
CA CYS A 245 -2.34 2.74 22.66
C CYS A 245 -3.63 2.84 21.84
N LEU A 246 -3.95 1.85 21.00
CA LEU A 246 -5.07 1.89 20.06
C LEU A 246 -6.31 1.17 20.60
N ASP A 247 -6.19 0.42 21.70
CA ASP A 247 -7.28 -0.32 22.35
C ASP A 247 -8.13 0.54 23.30
N ASP A 248 -7.94 1.85 23.34
CA ASP A 248 -8.67 2.78 24.22
C ASP A 248 -10.09 3.03 23.65
N ASP A 249 -11.12 2.80 24.46
CA ASP A 249 -12.56 3.01 24.15
C ASP A 249 -12.90 4.44 23.66
N SER A 250 -11.99 5.39 23.84
CA SER A 250 -12.12 6.77 23.35
C SER A 250 -12.03 6.90 21.83
N ILE A 251 -11.57 5.85 21.10
CA ILE A 251 -11.30 5.88 19.65
C ILE A 251 -12.51 5.45 18.80
N GLY A 252 -13.58 4.95 19.42
CA GLY A 252 -14.82 4.55 18.74
C GLY A 252 -14.79 3.08 18.25
N ASP A 253 -15.96 2.58 17.75
CA ASP A 253 -16.23 1.16 17.45
C ASP A 253 -15.34 0.49 16.38
N ASN A 254 -14.50 1.23 15.65
CA ASN A 254 -13.58 0.66 14.68
C ASN A 254 -12.16 0.59 15.26
N ARG A 255 -11.73 -0.60 15.62
CA ARG A 255 -10.36 -0.88 16.04
C ARG A 255 -9.38 -0.53 14.92
N VAL A 256 -8.59 0.51 15.14
CA VAL A 256 -7.43 0.83 14.29
C VAL A 256 -6.44 -0.31 14.44
N ARG A 257 -5.96 -0.85 13.32
CA ARG A 257 -5.00 -1.96 13.32
C ARG A 257 -3.71 -1.53 12.63
N LEU A 258 -2.60 -1.96 13.20
CA LEU A 258 -1.30 -1.86 12.54
C LEU A 258 -1.05 -3.10 11.71
N ARG A 259 -0.36 -2.93 10.60
CA ARG A 259 0.30 -4.00 9.88
C ARG A 259 1.81 -3.76 9.91
N MET A 260 2.58 -4.83 9.81
CA MET A 260 4.02 -4.81 9.95
C MET A 260 4.67 -5.67 8.88
N GLY A 261 5.73 -5.18 8.26
CA GLY A 261 6.62 -5.96 7.42
C GLY A 261 8.01 -6.00 8.02
N VAL A 262 8.61 -7.16 8.03
CA VAL A 262 9.89 -7.43 8.70
C VAL A 262 10.89 -8.01 7.72
N TYR A 263 12.06 -7.39 7.62
CA TYR A 263 13.26 -8.00 7.06
C TYR A 263 14.15 -8.44 8.23
N VAL A 264 14.02 -9.72 8.56
CA VAL A 264 14.69 -10.39 9.69
C VAL A 264 16.19 -10.49 9.41
N ASN A 265 17.03 -10.21 10.39
CA ASN A 265 18.49 -10.28 10.26
C ASN A 265 18.98 -9.56 9.01
N ALA A 266 18.57 -8.30 8.86
CA ALA A 266 18.80 -7.52 7.64
C ALA A 266 20.28 -7.52 7.24
N ASP A 267 20.55 -7.95 6.02
CA ASP A 267 21.91 -8.05 5.47
C ASP A 267 22.57 -6.66 5.41
N LYS A 268 23.61 -6.47 6.24
CA LYS A 268 24.33 -5.20 6.37
C LYS A 268 25.20 -4.85 5.17
N THR A 269 25.40 -5.76 4.21
CA THR A 269 26.05 -5.47 2.93
C THR A 269 25.12 -4.77 1.95
N VAL A 270 23.81 -4.84 2.18
CA VAL A 270 22.79 -4.15 1.40
C VAL A 270 22.61 -2.74 1.93
N ASP A 271 22.47 -1.78 1.04
CA ASP A 271 22.17 -0.39 1.39
C ASP A 271 20.96 -0.28 2.31
N ILE A 272 21.01 0.66 3.26
CA ILE A 272 19.99 0.79 4.31
C ILE A 272 18.59 1.07 3.72
N GLU A 273 18.48 1.90 2.69
CA GLU A 273 17.19 2.20 2.05
C GLU A 273 16.57 0.93 1.47
N ARG A 274 17.37 0.13 0.77
CA ARG A 274 16.91 -1.15 0.20
C ARG A 274 16.48 -2.17 1.24
N ARG A 275 17.03 -2.13 2.47
CA ARG A 275 16.55 -3.00 3.55
C ARG A 275 15.12 -2.63 3.95
N PHE A 276 14.82 -1.33 3.97
CA PHE A 276 13.46 -0.86 4.27
C PHE A 276 12.50 -1.04 3.11
N ASP A 277 12.95 -0.98 1.86
CA ASP A 277 12.14 -1.38 0.71
C ASP A 277 11.72 -2.85 0.82
N ARG A 278 12.63 -3.75 1.21
CA ARG A 278 12.34 -5.17 1.47
C ARG A 278 11.33 -5.36 2.61
N ALA A 279 11.49 -4.64 3.71
CA ALA A 279 10.53 -4.67 4.80
C ALA A 279 9.15 -4.14 4.38
N LYS A 280 9.10 -3.10 3.53
CA LYS A 280 7.87 -2.57 2.96
C LYS A 280 7.17 -3.57 2.05
N MET A 281 7.90 -4.26 1.17
CA MET A 281 7.35 -5.36 0.37
C MET A 281 6.67 -6.41 1.25
N ALA A 282 7.32 -6.80 2.36
CA ALA A 282 6.74 -7.71 3.33
C ALA A 282 5.46 -7.15 3.98
N ALA A 283 5.41 -5.84 4.32
CA ALA A 283 4.20 -5.21 4.84
C ALA A 283 3.04 -5.21 3.83
N ASP A 284 3.34 -5.04 2.55
CA ASP A 284 2.33 -5.03 1.49
C ASP A 284 1.68 -6.41 1.29
N THR A 285 2.39 -7.51 1.55
CA THR A 285 1.77 -8.86 1.54
C THR A 285 0.75 -9.05 2.65
N ALA A 286 0.94 -8.38 3.79
CA ALA A 286 -0.01 -8.43 4.91
C ALA A 286 -1.26 -7.55 4.68
N ARG A 287 -1.30 -6.72 3.64
CA ARG A 287 -2.38 -5.75 3.38
C ARG A 287 -3.75 -6.39 3.23
N ASN A 288 -3.84 -7.56 2.63
CA ASN A 288 -5.09 -8.25 2.32
C ASN A 288 -5.45 -9.38 3.31
N HIS A 289 -4.61 -9.60 4.35
CA HIS A 289 -4.82 -10.66 5.32
C HIS A 289 -5.30 -10.09 6.66
N LEU A 290 -6.60 -10.20 6.94
CA LEU A 290 -7.20 -9.79 8.22
C LEU A 290 -6.67 -10.60 9.42
N THR A 291 -6.14 -11.79 9.18
CA THR A 291 -5.69 -12.73 10.20
C THR A 291 -4.17 -12.76 10.39
N ALA A 292 -3.39 -12.17 9.48
CA ALA A 292 -1.92 -12.17 9.52
C ALA A 292 -1.39 -10.74 9.29
N PRO A 293 -1.33 -9.91 10.37
CA PRO A 293 -0.90 -8.50 10.25
C PRO A 293 0.61 -8.33 10.10
N ILE A 294 1.40 -9.42 10.13
CA ILE A 294 2.86 -9.40 10.02
C ILE A 294 3.28 -10.16 8.78
N GLY A 295 3.95 -9.49 7.86
CA GLY A 295 4.62 -10.07 6.71
C GLY A 295 6.13 -10.18 6.94
N PHE A 296 6.75 -11.23 6.41
CA PHE A 296 8.20 -11.42 6.48
C PHE A 296 8.77 -11.36 5.07
N PHE A 297 9.86 -10.61 4.91
CA PHE A 297 10.55 -10.56 3.62
C PHE A 297 11.20 -11.91 3.30
N ASP A 298 10.90 -12.41 2.11
CA ASP A 298 11.58 -13.54 1.49
C ASP A 298 12.21 -13.09 0.16
N HIS A 299 13.35 -13.67 -0.18
CA HIS A 299 14.03 -13.38 -1.45
C HIS A 299 13.15 -13.64 -2.68
N SER A 300 12.23 -14.61 -2.62
CA SER A 300 11.25 -14.88 -3.67
C SER A 300 10.33 -13.69 -3.99
N MET A 301 10.04 -12.83 -3.00
CA MET A 301 9.25 -11.60 -3.21
C MET A 301 9.95 -10.63 -4.16
N ARG A 302 11.27 -10.47 -4.01
CA ARG A 302 12.03 -9.60 -4.89
C ARG A 302 12.15 -10.17 -6.31
N GLU A 303 12.31 -11.48 -6.42
CA GLU A 303 12.31 -12.14 -7.72
C GLU A 303 10.97 -11.97 -8.44
N ALA A 304 9.87 -12.05 -7.70
CA ALA A 304 8.52 -11.80 -8.21
C ALA A 304 8.36 -10.34 -8.69
N GLU A 305 8.81 -9.34 -7.90
CA GLU A 305 8.75 -7.93 -8.28
C GLU A 305 9.55 -7.64 -9.56
N ILE A 306 10.79 -8.16 -9.64
CA ILE A 306 11.62 -8.00 -10.84
C ILE A 306 10.93 -8.65 -12.06
N LEU A 307 10.31 -9.82 -11.86
CA LEU A 307 9.57 -10.49 -12.92
C LEU A 307 8.37 -9.66 -13.36
N GLU A 308 7.61 -9.09 -12.43
CA GLU A 308 6.48 -8.21 -12.75
C GLU A 308 6.91 -6.99 -13.56
N GLU A 309 8.00 -6.31 -13.17
CA GLU A 309 8.56 -5.18 -13.92
C GLU A 309 8.98 -5.62 -15.34
N GLN A 310 9.68 -6.74 -15.46
CA GLN A 310 10.10 -7.27 -16.77
C GLN A 310 8.91 -7.57 -17.69
N LEU A 311 7.83 -8.14 -17.13
CA LEU A 311 6.62 -8.45 -17.89
C LEU A 311 5.88 -7.18 -18.33
N ILE A 312 5.80 -6.15 -17.48
CA ILE A 312 5.19 -4.87 -17.85
C ILE A 312 5.99 -4.17 -18.95
N ASP A 313 7.30 -4.02 -18.76
CA ASP A 313 8.18 -3.34 -19.72
C ASP A 313 8.22 -4.06 -21.06
N GLY A 314 8.17 -5.40 -21.03
CA GLY A 314 8.17 -6.25 -22.22
C GLY A 314 6.87 -6.26 -23.01
N PHE A 315 5.75 -5.80 -22.46
CA PHE A 315 4.39 -5.99 -23.00
C PHE A 315 4.22 -5.51 -24.46
N HIS A 316 4.53 -4.25 -24.72
CA HIS A 316 4.35 -3.69 -26.07
C HIS A 316 5.29 -4.30 -27.12
N ALA A 317 6.50 -4.74 -26.71
CA ALA A 317 7.38 -5.51 -27.58
C ALA A 317 6.78 -6.89 -27.88
N ALA A 318 6.22 -7.55 -26.86
CA ALA A 318 5.58 -8.85 -26.98
C ALA A 318 4.37 -8.84 -27.95
N LEU A 319 3.55 -7.78 -27.93
CA LEU A 319 2.46 -7.59 -28.90
C LEU A 319 3.00 -7.46 -30.34
N ARG A 320 4.00 -6.58 -30.56
CA ARG A 320 4.58 -6.36 -31.89
C ARG A 320 5.27 -7.60 -32.45
N GLU A 321 5.96 -8.36 -31.60
CA GLU A 321 6.70 -9.56 -31.96
C GLU A 321 5.83 -10.83 -31.97
N LYS A 322 4.52 -10.71 -31.71
CA LYS A 322 3.56 -11.81 -31.66
C LYS A 322 3.95 -12.92 -30.67
N GLN A 323 4.51 -12.53 -29.52
CA GLN A 323 4.87 -13.46 -28.45
C GLN A 323 3.64 -14.01 -27.73
N PHE A 324 2.52 -13.26 -27.74
CA PHE A 324 1.23 -13.76 -27.27
C PHE A 324 0.62 -14.68 -28.34
N VAL A 325 0.34 -15.91 -27.95
CA VAL A 325 -0.26 -16.92 -28.81
C VAL A 325 -1.58 -17.40 -28.20
N VAL A 326 -2.53 -17.74 -29.03
CA VAL A 326 -3.83 -18.24 -28.58
C VAL A 326 -3.85 -19.76 -28.70
N PHE A 327 -4.18 -20.41 -27.57
CA PHE A 327 -4.49 -21.84 -27.51
C PHE A 327 -5.99 -22.00 -27.48
N TYR A 328 -6.52 -23.11 -27.98
CA TYR A 328 -7.94 -23.40 -28.05
C TYR A 328 -8.25 -24.64 -27.24
N GLN A 329 -9.28 -24.56 -26.37
CA GLN A 329 -9.77 -25.71 -25.63
C GLN A 329 -11.18 -26.07 -26.10
N PRO A 330 -11.43 -27.34 -26.48
CA PRO A 330 -12.74 -27.73 -27.03
C PRO A 330 -13.79 -27.79 -25.92
N LYS A 331 -15.01 -27.35 -26.29
CA LYS A 331 -16.24 -27.49 -25.51
C LYS A 331 -17.19 -28.48 -26.25
N TYR A 332 -17.62 -29.51 -25.53
CA TYR A 332 -18.47 -30.57 -26.10
C TYR A 332 -19.91 -30.47 -25.59
N ASP A 333 -20.88 -30.45 -26.51
CA ASP A 333 -22.29 -30.67 -26.18
C ASP A 333 -22.48 -32.14 -25.82
N VAL A 334 -23.01 -32.39 -24.63
CA VAL A 334 -23.16 -33.74 -24.07
C VAL A 334 -24.63 -34.16 -23.92
N LYS A 335 -25.56 -33.40 -24.53
CA LYS A 335 -27.01 -33.72 -24.54
C LYS A 335 -27.29 -35.01 -25.28
N HIS A 336 -26.50 -35.34 -26.29
CA HIS A 336 -26.60 -36.54 -27.10
C HIS A 336 -25.77 -37.70 -26.51
N ASP A 337 -25.99 -38.92 -26.97
CA ASP A 337 -25.24 -40.09 -26.54
C ASP A 337 -23.76 -39.95 -26.86
N ILE A 338 -23.43 -39.42 -28.01
CA ILE A 338 -22.06 -39.11 -28.44
C ILE A 338 -21.84 -37.60 -28.24
N PRO A 339 -20.76 -37.20 -27.49
CA PRO A 339 -20.42 -35.80 -27.33
C PRO A 339 -20.04 -35.15 -28.67
N VAL A 340 -20.64 -33.99 -28.99
CA VAL A 340 -20.40 -33.25 -30.23
C VAL A 340 -19.58 -32.00 -29.93
N LEU A 341 -18.53 -31.73 -30.70
CA LEU A 341 -17.75 -30.51 -30.59
C LEU A 341 -18.62 -29.30 -30.96
N SER A 342 -18.98 -28.48 -29.99
CA SER A 342 -19.92 -27.36 -30.16
C SER A 342 -19.23 -26.00 -30.29
N SER A 343 -18.16 -25.77 -29.58
CA SER A 343 -17.40 -24.51 -29.55
C SER A 343 -16.00 -24.75 -28.99
N ALA A 344 -15.22 -23.68 -28.86
CA ALA A 344 -13.93 -23.70 -28.18
C ALA A 344 -13.75 -22.46 -27.33
N GLU A 345 -12.83 -22.49 -26.37
CA GLU A 345 -12.37 -21.32 -25.61
C GLU A 345 -10.98 -20.91 -26.07
N ALA A 346 -10.77 -19.62 -26.32
CA ALA A 346 -9.49 -19.02 -26.67
C ALA A 346 -8.73 -18.62 -25.41
N LEU A 347 -7.62 -19.26 -25.18
CA LEU A 347 -6.79 -19.11 -24.00
C LEU A 347 -5.42 -18.55 -24.38
N VAL A 348 -5.14 -17.30 -23.99
CA VAL A 348 -3.85 -16.65 -24.26
C VAL A 348 -2.71 -17.34 -23.52
N ARG A 349 -1.55 -17.42 -24.17
CA ARG A 349 -0.27 -17.89 -23.62
C ARG A 349 0.83 -16.94 -24.06
N TRP A 350 1.76 -16.64 -23.19
CA TRP A 350 2.91 -15.79 -23.54
C TRP A 350 4.15 -16.63 -23.77
N LYS A 351 4.62 -16.72 -25.00
CA LYS A 351 5.91 -17.33 -25.37
C LYS A 351 7.01 -16.28 -25.21
N HIS A 352 7.44 -16.08 -23.96
CA HIS A 352 8.46 -15.10 -23.64
C HIS A 352 9.85 -15.60 -24.09
N PRO A 353 10.71 -14.76 -24.72
CA PRO A 353 11.98 -15.20 -25.32
C PRO A 353 12.98 -15.78 -24.31
N THR A 354 12.98 -15.32 -23.06
CA THR A 354 13.92 -15.79 -22.02
C THR A 354 13.25 -16.63 -20.93
N LEU A 355 11.96 -16.40 -20.63
CA LEU A 355 11.23 -17.09 -19.56
C LEU A 355 10.48 -18.33 -20.06
N GLY A 356 10.46 -18.57 -21.38
CA GLY A 356 9.67 -19.65 -21.97
C GLY A 356 8.18 -19.36 -21.97
N LEU A 357 7.36 -20.37 -21.65
CA LEU A 357 5.90 -20.22 -21.64
C LEU A 357 5.43 -19.68 -20.28
N VAL A 358 5.12 -18.38 -20.22
CA VAL A 358 4.60 -17.73 -19.02
C VAL A 358 3.11 -18.03 -18.87
N SER A 359 2.69 -18.41 -17.64
CA SER A 359 1.30 -18.74 -17.34
C SER A 359 0.41 -17.49 -17.31
N PRO A 360 -0.84 -17.55 -17.83
CA PRO A 360 -1.82 -16.48 -17.70
C PRO A 360 -2.04 -15.99 -16.28
N GLY A 361 -2.04 -16.90 -15.30
CA GLY A 361 -2.19 -16.57 -13.88
C GLY A 361 -1.09 -15.65 -13.33
N VAL A 362 0.05 -15.48 -14.04
CA VAL A 362 1.12 -14.55 -13.66
C VAL A 362 0.89 -13.16 -14.27
N PHE A 363 0.58 -13.08 -15.57
CA PHE A 363 0.56 -11.79 -16.26
C PHE A 363 -0.84 -11.16 -16.37
N ILE A 364 -1.94 -11.93 -16.37
CA ILE A 364 -3.30 -11.36 -16.46
C ILE A 364 -3.62 -10.45 -15.27
N PRO A 365 -3.47 -10.87 -13.98
CA PRO A 365 -3.73 -10.00 -12.85
C PRO A 365 -2.84 -8.74 -12.84
N LEU A 366 -1.59 -8.89 -13.32
CA LEU A 366 -0.65 -7.80 -13.45
C LEU A 366 -1.13 -6.77 -14.49
N PHE A 367 -1.59 -7.23 -15.65
CA PHE A 367 -2.08 -6.37 -16.73
C PHE A 367 -3.43 -5.73 -16.41
N GLU A 368 -4.29 -6.40 -15.66
CA GLU A 368 -5.52 -5.81 -15.12
C GLU A 368 -5.22 -4.65 -14.18
N LYS A 369 -4.27 -4.84 -13.24
CA LYS A 369 -3.85 -3.80 -12.29
C LYS A 369 -3.26 -2.56 -12.98
N ASN A 370 -2.58 -2.75 -14.11
CA ASN A 370 -1.90 -1.68 -14.85
C ASN A 370 -2.68 -1.19 -16.09
N GLY A 371 -3.88 -1.72 -16.36
CA GLY A 371 -4.71 -1.34 -17.51
C GLY A 371 -4.25 -1.88 -18.86
N LEU A 372 -3.15 -2.64 -18.92
CA LEU A 372 -2.60 -3.24 -20.15
C LEU A 372 -3.51 -4.37 -20.70
N ILE A 373 -4.39 -4.89 -19.87
CA ILE A 373 -5.31 -5.97 -20.25
C ILE A 373 -6.22 -5.58 -21.41
N GLN A 374 -6.59 -4.31 -21.56
CA GLN A 374 -7.44 -3.85 -22.66
C GLN A 374 -6.78 -4.07 -24.03
N GLU A 375 -5.50 -3.78 -24.15
CA GLU A 375 -4.75 -4.00 -25.39
C GLU A 375 -4.54 -5.49 -25.66
N LEU A 376 -4.31 -6.28 -24.62
CA LEU A 376 -4.17 -7.73 -24.72
C LEU A 376 -5.48 -8.38 -25.18
N ASP A 377 -6.60 -8.03 -24.56
CA ASP A 377 -7.91 -8.56 -24.93
C ASP A 377 -8.23 -8.25 -26.41
N HIS A 378 -8.05 -7.00 -26.83
CA HIS A 378 -8.23 -6.61 -28.23
C HIS A 378 -7.34 -7.41 -29.19
N TYR A 379 -6.10 -7.67 -28.80
CA TYR A 379 -5.18 -8.50 -29.58
C TYR A 379 -5.70 -9.95 -29.67
N VAL A 380 -6.11 -10.56 -28.56
CA VAL A 380 -6.64 -11.93 -28.51
C VAL A 380 -7.93 -12.05 -29.33
N TRP A 381 -8.87 -11.10 -29.23
CA TRP A 381 -10.08 -11.09 -30.02
C TRP A 381 -9.79 -11.04 -31.52
N SER A 382 -8.84 -10.19 -31.92
CA SER A 382 -8.43 -10.05 -33.32
C SER A 382 -7.78 -11.33 -33.86
N GLN A 383 -6.89 -11.96 -33.08
CA GLN A 383 -6.25 -13.22 -33.45
C GLN A 383 -7.27 -14.36 -33.55
N THR A 384 -8.20 -14.44 -32.59
CA THR A 384 -9.26 -15.46 -32.56
C THR A 384 -10.21 -15.29 -33.76
N ALA A 385 -10.64 -14.07 -34.06
CA ALA A 385 -11.51 -13.80 -35.23
C ALA A 385 -10.82 -14.16 -36.54
N SER A 386 -9.52 -13.86 -36.65
CA SER A 386 -8.72 -14.27 -37.83
C SER A 386 -8.59 -15.79 -37.96
N GLN A 387 -8.46 -16.50 -36.83
CA GLN A 387 -8.40 -17.96 -36.83
C GLN A 387 -9.74 -18.62 -37.19
N ILE A 388 -10.85 -18.10 -36.68
CA ILE A 388 -12.21 -18.55 -37.06
C ILE A 388 -12.41 -18.42 -38.57
N LYS A 389 -12.03 -17.26 -39.14
CA LYS A 389 -12.07 -17.04 -40.58
C LYS A 389 -11.22 -18.08 -41.33
N ASP A 390 -10.00 -18.34 -40.90
CA ASP A 390 -9.10 -19.29 -41.54
C ASP A 390 -9.68 -20.71 -41.55
N TRP A 391 -10.29 -21.18 -40.45
CA TRP A 391 -10.98 -22.46 -40.40
C TRP A 391 -12.20 -22.49 -41.32
N LYS A 392 -12.95 -21.38 -41.40
CA LYS A 392 -14.11 -21.27 -42.30
C LYS A 392 -13.70 -21.33 -43.78
N ASP A 393 -12.66 -20.59 -44.15
CA ASP A 393 -12.17 -20.49 -45.53
C ASP A 393 -11.48 -21.77 -46.01
N ARG A 394 -10.63 -22.40 -45.15
CA ARG A 394 -9.82 -23.58 -45.52
C ARG A 394 -10.53 -24.91 -45.29
N LEU A 395 -11.27 -25.02 -44.20
CA LEU A 395 -11.88 -26.28 -43.78
C LEU A 395 -13.41 -26.32 -44.01
N ASN A 396 -13.99 -25.19 -44.40
CA ASN A 396 -15.47 -25.01 -44.51
C ASN A 396 -16.18 -25.32 -43.17
N ILE A 397 -15.55 -25.01 -42.04
CA ILE A 397 -16.05 -25.26 -40.68
C ILE A 397 -16.37 -23.94 -40.00
N SER A 398 -17.57 -23.77 -39.47
CA SER A 398 -17.96 -22.66 -38.63
C SER A 398 -18.02 -23.16 -37.17
N LEU A 399 -16.95 -22.99 -36.43
CA LEU A 399 -16.84 -23.34 -35.00
C LEU A 399 -16.80 -22.06 -34.20
N PRO A 400 -17.81 -21.75 -33.38
CA PRO A 400 -17.76 -20.58 -32.49
C PRO A 400 -16.64 -20.69 -31.47
N VAL A 401 -16.03 -19.54 -31.15
CA VAL A 401 -14.95 -19.49 -30.15
C VAL A 401 -15.24 -18.41 -29.11
N SER A 402 -15.15 -18.79 -27.84
CA SER A 402 -15.29 -17.86 -26.72
C SER A 402 -13.99 -17.13 -26.46
N VAL A 403 -14.10 -15.85 -26.16
CA VAL A 403 -13.00 -14.99 -25.75
C VAL A 403 -13.34 -14.29 -24.44
N ASN A 404 -12.36 -14.16 -23.56
CA ASN A 404 -12.50 -13.43 -22.31
C ASN A 404 -12.62 -11.93 -22.56
N VAL A 405 -13.50 -11.28 -21.81
CA VAL A 405 -13.68 -9.82 -21.78
C VAL A 405 -13.41 -9.34 -20.38
N SER A 406 -12.27 -8.69 -20.19
CA SER A 406 -11.90 -8.15 -18.88
C SER A 406 -12.89 -7.07 -18.42
N ARG A 407 -13.07 -6.97 -17.10
CA ARG A 407 -13.96 -5.99 -16.47
C ARG A 407 -13.70 -4.56 -16.93
N ILE A 408 -12.44 -4.17 -17.13
CA ILE A 408 -12.07 -2.82 -17.58
C ILE A 408 -12.66 -2.52 -18.96
N ASN A 409 -12.72 -3.50 -19.85
CA ASN A 409 -13.32 -3.34 -21.18
C ASN A 409 -14.83 -3.10 -21.13
N LEU A 410 -15.55 -3.63 -20.14
CA LEU A 410 -17.00 -3.39 -20.00
C LEU A 410 -17.36 -1.93 -19.65
N TYR A 411 -16.39 -1.16 -19.14
CA TYR A 411 -16.53 0.28 -18.93
C TYR A 411 -16.13 1.12 -20.14
N ASP A 412 -15.53 0.51 -21.17
CA ASP A 412 -15.14 1.19 -22.38
C ASP A 412 -16.35 1.46 -23.27
N SER A 413 -16.64 2.73 -23.51
CA SER A 413 -17.74 3.15 -24.40
C SER A 413 -17.56 2.70 -25.85
N GLU A 414 -16.32 2.39 -26.27
CA GLU A 414 -15.98 1.95 -27.61
C GLU A 414 -15.96 0.41 -27.77
N LEU A 415 -16.20 -0.35 -26.70
CA LEU A 415 -16.13 -1.82 -26.72
C LEU A 415 -16.97 -2.42 -27.85
N THR A 416 -18.21 -1.98 -27.96
CA THR A 416 -19.18 -2.46 -28.98
C THR A 416 -18.66 -2.23 -30.40
N ASP A 417 -18.16 -1.04 -30.68
CA ASP A 417 -17.62 -0.67 -31.99
C ASP A 417 -16.36 -1.47 -32.32
N LYS A 418 -15.48 -1.68 -31.32
CA LYS A 418 -14.26 -2.50 -31.47
C LYS A 418 -14.59 -3.94 -31.84
N LEU A 419 -15.52 -4.58 -31.12
CA LEU A 419 -15.97 -5.97 -31.42
C LEU A 419 -16.63 -6.08 -32.78
N LEU A 420 -17.54 -5.17 -33.14
CA LEU A 420 -18.16 -5.13 -34.46
C LEU A 420 -17.15 -4.91 -35.59
N ASN A 421 -16.15 -4.07 -35.37
CA ASN A 421 -15.09 -3.85 -36.35
C ASN A 421 -14.24 -5.11 -36.56
N ILE A 422 -13.92 -5.84 -35.48
CA ILE A 422 -13.16 -7.10 -35.53
C ILE A 422 -13.97 -8.15 -36.33
N THR A 423 -15.25 -8.35 -36.04
CA THR A 423 -16.08 -9.33 -36.77
C THR A 423 -16.19 -8.95 -38.24
N LYS A 424 -16.47 -7.69 -38.54
CA LYS A 424 -16.59 -7.18 -39.91
C LYS A 424 -15.31 -7.31 -40.72
N THR A 425 -14.15 -6.93 -40.11
CA THR A 425 -12.85 -6.98 -40.78
C THR A 425 -12.45 -8.41 -41.13
N ASN A 426 -12.80 -9.38 -40.30
CA ASN A 426 -12.53 -10.79 -40.53
C ASN A 426 -13.64 -11.52 -41.29
N GLY A 427 -14.77 -10.87 -41.64
CA GLY A 427 -15.86 -11.48 -42.36
C GLY A 427 -16.57 -12.63 -41.61
N ILE A 428 -16.55 -12.55 -40.26
CA ILE A 428 -17.26 -13.46 -39.35
C ILE A 428 -18.52 -12.77 -38.81
N THR A 429 -19.41 -13.52 -38.19
CA THR A 429 -20.59 -12.97 -37.51
C THR A 429 -20.38 -12.81 -36.03
N ALA A 430 -21.24 -12.04 -35.35
CA ALA A 430 -21.22 -11.91 -33.90
C ALA A 430 -21.40 -13.26 -33.17
N GLN A 431 -22.14 -14.20 -33.82
CA GLN A 431 -22.37 -15.53 -33.27
C GLN A 431 -21.17 -16.46 -33.36
N ASP A 432 -20.17 -16.14 -34.19
CA ASP A 432 -18.93 -16.91 -34.28
C ASP A 432 -17.95 -16.55 -33.15
N LEU A 433 -18.10 -15.36 -32.49
CA LEU A 433 -17.25 -14.87 -31.41
C LEU A 433 -18.09 -14.74 -30.13
N LEU A 434 -17.97 -15.72 -29.23
CA LEU A 434 -18.69 -15.75 -27.96
C LEU A 434 -17.89 -14.91 -26.92
N LEU A 435 -18.59 -14.26 -26.01
CA LEU A 435 -17.95 -13.36 -25.02
C LEU A 435 -18.09 -13.93 -23.60
N GLU A 436 -16.97 -14.21 -22.95
CA GLU A 436 -16.92 -14.67 -21.56
C GLU A 436 -16.70 -13.50 -20.62
N ILE A 437 -17.59 -13.35 -19.65
CA ILE A 437 -17.58 -12.25 -18.66
C ILE A 437 -17.68 -12.87 -17.28
N THR A 438 -16.68 -12.61 -16.43
CA THR A 438 -16.64 -13.17 -15.08
C THR A 438 -17.75 -12.66 -14.18
N GLU A 439 -18.23 -13.48 -13.24
CA GLU A 439 -19.23 -13.13 -12.24
C GLU A 439 -18.86 -11.84 -11.48
N SER A 440 -17.58 -11.69 -11.11
CA SER A 440 -17.07 -10.54 -10.36
C SER A 440 -17.22 -9.21 -11.11
N ALA A 441 -17.26 -9.22 -12.44
CA ALA A 441 -17.46 -8.02 -13.22
C ALA A 441 -18.81 -7.35 -12.97
N TYR A 442 -19.82 -8.12 -12.58
CA TYR A 442 -21.18 -7.65 -12.35
C TYR A 442 -21.43 -7.07 -10.95
N THR A 443 -20.55 -7.29 -9.97
CA THR A 443 -20.78 -6.91 -8.56
C THR A 443 -20.66 -5.42 -8.27
N GLU A 444 -19.91 -4.64 -9.07
CA GLU A 444 -19.75 -3.20 -8.90
C GLU A 444 -20.39 -2.42 -10.07
N LYS A 445 -21.14 -1.33 -9.80
CA LYS A 445 -21.82 -0.45 -10.79
C LYS A 445 -22.70 -1.22 -11.80
N THR A 446 -23.55 -2.04 -11.29
CA THR A 446 -24.40 -3.02 -11.98
C THR A 446 -25.12 -2.48 -13.24
N ASP A 447 -25.70 -1.28 -13.20
CA ASP A 447 -26.56 -0.76 -14.28
C ASP A 447 -25.80 -0.49 -15.60
N GLN A 448 -24.58 0.04 -15.53
CA GLN A 448 -23.77 0.32 -16.73
C GLN A 448 -23.35 -0.96 -17.43
N ILE A 449 -22.85 -1.94 -16.68
CA ILE A 449 -22.41 -3.24 -17.20
C ILE A 449 -23.58 -4.00 -17.81
N ILE A 450 -24.72 -4.07 -17.11
CA ILE A 450 -25.95 -4.69 -17.63
C ILE A 450 -26.37 -4.07 -18.96
N THR A 451 -26.30 -2.73 -19.06
CA THR A 451 -26.63 -2.02 -20.30
C THR A 451 -25.68 -2.38 -21.43
N THR A 452 -24.35 -2.39 -21.16
CA THR A 452 -23.35 -2.79 -22.16
C THR A 452 -23.57 -4.21 -22.64
N VAL A 453 -23.81 -5.15 -21.72
CA VAL A 453 -24.05 -6.56 -22.07
C VAL A 453 -25.35 -6.75 -22.85
N LYS A 454 -26.42 -6.03 -22.49
CA LYS A 454 -27.69 -6.04 -23.28
C LYS A 454 -27.47 -5.57 -24.72
N ASN A 455 -26.73 -4.47 -24.89
CA ASN A 455 -26.41 -3.95 -26.21
C ASN A 455 -25.61 -4.96 -27.05
N LEU A 456 -24.62 -5.65 -26.46
CA LEU A 456 -23.84 -6.68 -27.12
C LEU A 456 -24.75 -7.87 -27.59
N ARG A 457 -25.68 -8.30 -26.73
CA ARG A 457 -26.65 -9.35 -27.09
C ARG A 457 -27.60 -8.92 -28.24
N GLU A 458 -28.07 -7.68 -28.19
CA GLU A 458 -28.94 -7.14 -29.28
C GLU A 458 -28.20 -7.09 -30.62
N LEU A 459 -26.86 -6.95 -30.60
CA LEU A 459 -26.00 -7.02 -31.79
C LEU A 459 -25.68 -8.47 -32.24
N GLY A 460 -26.16 -9.48 -31.50
CA GLY A 460 -26.04 -10.88 -31.81
C GLY A 460 -24.86 -11.61 -31.20
N PHE A 461 -24.08 -10.97 -30.30
CA PHE A 461 -23.07 -11.67 -29.53
C PHE A 461 -23.70 -12.58 -28.48
N TYR A 462 -23.11 -13.76 -28.29
CA TYR A 462 -23.50 -14.72 -27.27
C TYR A 462 -22.69 -14.51 -26.02
N ILE A 463 -23.32 -14.38 -24.86
CA ILE A 463 -22.69 -14.02 -23.61
C ILE A 463 -22.63 -15.22 -22.67
N GLU A 464 -21.44 -15.64 -22.29
CA GLU A 464 -21.20 -16.69 -21.29
C GLU A 464 -20.77 -16.04 -19.97
N MET A 465 -21.48 -16.32 -18.87
CA MET A 465 -21.06 -15.89 -17.53
C MET A 465 -20.06 -16.89 -17.00
N ASP A 466 -18.85 -16.40 -16.70
CA ASP A 466 -17.71 -17.21 -16.26
C ASP A 466 -17.49 -17.16 -14.74
N ASP A 467 -16.72 -18.14 -14.21
CA ASP A 467 -16.32 -18.30 -12.80
C ASP A 467 -17.48 -18.42 -11.81
N PHE A 468 -18.66 -18.90 -12.24
CA PHE A 468 -19.81 -18.99 -11.36
C PHE A 468 -19.59 -19.98 -10.20
N GLY A 469 -19.83 -19.49 -8.98
CA GLY A 469 -19.69 -20.27 -7.74
C GLY A 469 -18.43 -19.97 -6.93
N CYS A 470 -17.53 -19.10 -7.42
CA CYS A 470 -16.34 -18.65 -6.69
C CYS A 470 -16.57 -17.40 -5.82
N GLY A 471 -17.71 -16.70 -5.98
CA GLY A 471 -18.03 -15.43 -5.34
C GLY A 471 -19.27 -15.46 -4.45
N TYR A 472 -19.67 -14.29 -3.96
CA TYR A 472 -20.92 -14.05 -3.21
C TYR A 472 -22.11 -13.83 -4.17
N SER A 473 -22.40 -14.77 -5.05
CA SER A 473 -23.54 -14.63 -5.96
C SER A 473 -24.86 -14.61 -5.21
N SER A 474 -25.65 -13.56 -5.38
CA SER A 474 -27.06 -13.64 -5.03
C SER A 474 -27.83 -14.32 -6.18
N LEU A 475 -28.68 -15.29 -5.88
CA LEU A 475 -29.55 -15.94 -6.87
C LEU A 475 -30.40 -14.93 -7.67
N SER A 476 -30.68 -13.75 -7.11
CA SER A 476 -31.33 -12.64 -7.79
C SER A 476 -30.53 -12.12 -8.99
N MET A 477 -29.21 -12.19 -8.92
CA MET A 477 -28.31 -11.74 -9.98
C MET A 477 -28.48 -12.59 -11.24
N LEU A 478 -28.61 -13.92 -11.11
CA LEU A 478 -28.86 -14.83 -12.24
C LEU A 478 -30.16 -14.52 -12.98
N ILE A 479 -31.17 -13.99 -12.29
CA ILE A 479 -32.51 -13.70 -12.89
C ILE A 479 -32.43 -12.43 -13.74
N ASP A 480 -31.65 -11.44 -13.31
CA ASP A 480 -31.60 -10.11 -13.93
C ASP A 480 -30.52 -9.98 -15.01
N MET A 481 -29.61 -10.96 -15.10
CA MET A 481 -28.47 -10.90 -16.01
C MET A 481 -28.82 -11.32 -17.43
N PRO A 482 -28.46 -10.53 -18.44
CA PRO A 482 -28.66 -10.85 -19.83
C PRO A 482 -27.59 -11.81 -20.36
N ILE A 483 -27.58 -13.06 -19.88
CA ILE A 483 -26.62 -14.11 -20.27
C ILE A 483 -27.27 -15.17 -21.14
N ASP A 484 -26.46 -15.87 -21.93
CA ASP A 484 -26.89 -16.95 -22.82
C ASP A 484 -26.39 -18.32 -22.37
N ALA A 485 -25.33 -18.38 -21.54
CA ALA A 485 -24.85 -19.60 -20.89
C ALA A 485 -24.18 -19.29 -19.52
N LEU A 486 -24.15 -20.28 -18.65
CA LEU A 486 -23.56 -20.23 -17.33
C LEU A 486 -22.40 -21.22 -17.24
N LYS A 487 -21.17 -20.74 -17.03
CA LYS A 487 -19.97 -21.57 -16.83
C LYS A 487 -19.76 -21.83 -15.35
N LEU A 488 -19.65 -23.08 -14.97
CA LEU A 488 -19.40 -23.55 -13.60
C LEU A 488 -17.90 -23.72 -13.40
N ASP A 489 -17.34 -22.96 -12.48
CA ASP A 489 -15.90 -22.91 -12.22
C ASP A 489 -15.29 -24.26 -11.82
N ILE A 490 -14.03 -24.48 -12.20
CA ILE A 490 -13.25 -25.69 -11.91
C ILE A 490 -13.15 -25.98 -10.40
N GLN A 491 -13.01 -24.95 -9.53
CA GLN A 491 -12.90 -25.18 -8.08
C GLN A 491 -14.24 -25.61 -7.52
N PHE A 492 -15.33 -25.08 -8.05
CA PHE A 492 -16.67 -25.47 -7.69
C PHE A 492 -16.94 -26.93 -8.06
N ILE A 493 -16.57 -27.34 -9.29
CA ILE A 493 -16.65 -28.74 -9.73
C ILE A 493 -15.76 -29.63 -8.84
N ARG A 494 -14.49 -29.27 -8.65
CA ARG A 494 -13.57 -30.06 -7.82
C ARG A 494 -14.06 -30.21 -6.38
N SER A 495 -14.64 -29.15 -5.79
CA SER A 495 -15.15 -29.21 -4.42
C SER A 495 -16.31 -30.18 -4.25
N ALA A 496 -17.21 -30.24 -5.25
CA ALA A 496 -18.36 -31.14 -5.25
C ALA A 496 -17.95 -32.64 -5.34
N PHE A 497 -16.77 -32.91 -5.93
CA PHE A 497 -16.28 -34.29 -6.13
C PHE A 497 -15.14 -34.71 -5.19
N LYS A 498 -14.86 -33.97 -4.09
CA LYS A 498 -13.89 -34.36 -3.06
C LYS A 498 -14.39 -35.53 -2.18
N GLU A 499 -13.54 -36.06 -1.26
CA GLU A 499 -13.74 -37.28 -0.45
C GLU A 499 -15.06 -37.37 0.35
N GLN A 500 -15.70 -36.22 0.66
CA GLN A 500 -17.06 -36.20 1.25
C GLN A 500 -18.07 -35.67 0.23
N LYS A 501 -18.09 -36.25 -0.93
CA LYS A 501 -18.88 -35.93 -2.10
C LYS A 501 -20.27 -35.34 -1.77
N ASP A 502 -20.43 -34.03 -1.96
CA ASP A 502 -21.71 -33.35 -1.84
C ASP A 502 -22.05 -32.61 -3.13
N THR A 503 -22.71 -33.31 -4.04
CA THR A 503 -23.11 -32.79 -5.35
C THR A 503 -24.45 -32.05 -5.35
N ARG A 504 -25.15 -32.01 -4.19
CA ARG A 504 -26.51 -31.42 -4.09
C ARG A 504 -26.57 -29.96 -4.50
N LEU A 505 -25.55 -29.16 -4.16
CA LEU A 505 -25.50 -27.76 -4.55
C LEU A 505 -25.29 -27.61 -6.06
N LEU A 506 -24.42 -28.41 -6.64
CA LEU A 506 -24.15 -28.46 -8.08
C LEU A 506 -25.41 -28.86 -8.85
N GLU A 507 -26.10 -29.91 -8.42
CA GLU A 507 -27.38 -30.35 -8.99
C GLU A 507 -28.47 -29.25 -8.90
N ALA A 508 -28.55 -28.57 -7.75
CA ALA A 508 -29.49 -27.47 -7.56
C ALA A 508 -29.22 -26.29 -8.51
N ILE A 509 -27.94 -25.92 -8.73
CA ILE A 509 -27.56 -24.84 -9.65
C ILE A 509 -27.84 -25.22 -11.10
N ILE A 510 -27.49 -26.44 -11.54
CA ILE A 510 -27.83 -26.93 -12.90
C ILE A 510 -29.35 -26.96 -13.09
N GLY A 511 -30.09 -27.43 -12.08
CA GLY A 511 -31.57 -27.43 -12.11
C GLY A 511 -32.17 -26.02 -12.19
N LEU A 512 -31.58 -25.06 -11.49
CA LEU A 512 -31.99 -23.65 -11.53
C LEU A 512 -31.74 -23.06 -12.92
N ALA A 513 -30.53 -23.19 -13.46
CA ALA A 513 -30.15 -22.72 -14.78
C ALA A 513 -31.10 -23.30 -15.85
N LYS A 514 -31.42 -24.59 -15.75
CA LYS A 514 -32.41 -25.24 -16.62
C LYS A 514 -33.79 -24.63 -16.50
N SER A 515 -34.24 -24.21 -15.32
CA SER A 515 -35.54 -23.56 -15.12
C SER A 515 -35.63 -22.18 -15.77
N PHE A 516 -34.49 -21.53 -15.99
CA PHE A 516 -34.38 -20.25 -16.70
C PHE A 516 -34.00 -20.42 -18.18
N GLU A 517 -33.96 -21.65 -18.68
CA GLU A 517 -33.57 -21.98 -20.06
C GLU A 517 -32.14 -21.52 -20.41
N VAL A 518 -31.25 -21.37 -19.39
CA VAL A 518 -29.83 -21.01 -19.54
C VAL A 518 -28.99 -22.30 -19.57
N PRO A 519 -28.32 -22.61 -20.69
CA PRO A 519 -27.44 -23.78 -20.78
C PRO A 519 -26.27 -23.64 -19.80
N THR A 520 -25.86 -24.78 -19.21
CA THR A 520 -24.72 -24.86 -18.30
C THR A 520 -23.50 -25.45 -19.01
N ILE A 521 -22.33 -24.89 -18.71
CA ILE A 521 -21.00 -25.34 -19.15
C ILE A 521 -20.22 -25.73 -17.89
N ALA A 522 -19.79 -26.97 -17.77
CA ALA A 522 -18.96 -27.43 -16.66
C ALA A 522 -17.48 -27.39 -17.04
N GLU A 523 -16.69 -26.65 -16.28
CA GLU A 523 -15.25 -26.50 -16.51
C GLU A 523 -14.41 -27.48 -15.70
N GLY A 524 -13.19 -27.75 -16.19
CA GLY A 524 -12.19 -28.51 -15.47
C GLY A 524 -12.59 -29.95 -15.19
N VAL A 525 -13.40 -30.54 -16.03
CA VAL A 525 -13.76 -31.97 -15.94
C VAL A 525 -12.56 -32.82 -16.35
N GLU A 526 -12.09 -33.67 -15.43
CA GLU A 526 -10.86 -34.45 -15.60
C GLU A 526 -11.10 -35.96 -15.67
N THR A 527 -12.20 -36.44 -15.10
CA THR A 527 -12.48 -37.89 -14.97
C THR A 527 -13.78 -38.32 -15.64
N ALA A 528 -13.84 -39.59 -16.02
CA ALA A 528 -15.06 -40.20 -16.58
C ALA A 528 -16.23 -40.19 -15.56
N GLU A 529 -15.94 -40.29 -14.27
CA GLU A 529 -16.94 -40.19 -13.21
C GLU A 529 -17.60 -38.82 -13.18
N GLN A 530 -16.78 -37.73 -13.15
CA GLN A 530 -17.28 -36.35 -13.23
C GLN A 530 -18.14 -36.13 -14.48
N TYR A 531 -17.65 -36.58 -15.64
CA TYR A 531 -18.39 -36.51 -16.92
C TYR A 531 -19.76 -37.17 -16.82
N THR A 532 -19.80 -38.43 -16.33
CA THR A 532 -21.04 -39.22 -16.27
C THR A 532 -22.07 -38.58 -15.34
N GLU A 533 -21.65 -38.09 -14.19
CA GLU A 533 -22.53 -37.47 -13.21
C GLU A 533 -23.05 -36.11 -13.67
N LEU A 534 -22.18 -35.24 -14.22
CA LEU A 534 -22.57 -33.96 -14.74
C LEU A 534 -23.60 -34.11 -15.90
N LYS A 535 -23.37 -35.07 -16.78
CA LYS A 535 -24.33 -35.43 -17.83
C LYS A 535 -25.65 -35.91 -17.22
N ALA A 536 -25.63 -36.76 -16.20
CA ALA A 536 -26.84 -37.24 -15.52
C ALA A 536 -27.61 -36.12 -14.79
N MET A 537 -26.94 -35.11 -14.26
CA MET A 537 -27.52 -33.90 -13.66
C MET A 537 -28.16 -32.99 -14.72
N GLY A 538 -27.87 -33.19 -16.01
CA GLY A 538 -28.40 -32.43 -17.12
C GLY A 538 -27.54 -31.23 -17.53
N CYS A 539 -26.26 -31.24 -17.23
CA CYS A 539 -25.29 -30.28 -17.76
C CYS A 539 -25.28 -30.38 -19.32
N ASN A 540 -25.19 -29.20 -19.96
CA ASN A 540 -25.34 -29.13 -21.42
C ASN A 540 -24.02 -29.28 -22.17
N ILE A 541 -22.99 -28.63 -21.67
CA ILE A 541 -21.67 -28.54 -22.31
C ILE A 541 -20.60 -28.89 -21.27
N ILE A 542 -19.57 -29.60 -21.68
CA ILE A 542 -18.45 -29.98 -20.82
C ILE A 542 -17.15 -29.58 -21.49
N GLN A 543 -16.29 -28.95 -20.66
CA GLN A 543 -14.93 -28.54 -20.98
C GLN A 543 -13.96 -29.09 -19.94
N GLY A 544 -12.84 -29.67 -20.37
CA GLY A 544 -11.84 -30.14 -19.43
C GLY A 544 -10.85 -31.12 -20.01
N TYR A 545 -9.89 -31.52 -19.18
CA TYR A 545 -8.81 -32.43 -19.59
C TYR A 545 -9.31 -33.87 -19.86
N TYR A 546 -10.51 -34.17 -19.48
CA TYR A 546 -11.17 -35.40 -19.89
C TYR A 546 -11.25 -35.53 -21.40
N PHE A 547 -11.55 -34.45 -22.10
CA PHE A 547 -11.59 -34.41 -23.57
C PHE A 547 -10.24 -33.97 -24.16
N SER A 548 -9.75 -32.80 -23.77
CA SER A 548 -8.50 -32.25 -24.26
C SER A 548 -7.95 -31.14 -23.35
N ARG A 549 -6.65 -31.04 -23.29
CA ARG A 549 -5.99 -29.83 -22.80
C ARG A 549 -6.10 -28.71 -23.85
N PRO A 550 -5.91 -27.42 -23.47
CA PRO A 550 -5.75 -26.33 -24.44
C PRO A 550 -4.65 -26.65 -25.45
N LEU A 551 -4.92 -26.55 -26.74
CA LEU A 551 -4.04 -26.89 -27.84
C LEU A 551 -3.66 -25.64 -28.64
N PRO A 552 -2.42 -25.57 -29.19
CA PRO A 552 -2.09 -24.61 -30.24
C PRO A 552 -3.02 -24.77 -31.45
N SER A 553 -3.19 -23.73 -32.27
CA SER A 553 -4.11 -23.71 -33.42
C SER A 553 -3.94 -24.90 -34.35
N ASP A 554 -2.70 -25.27 -34.69
CA ASP A 554 -2.39 -26.39 -35.62
C ASP A 554 -2.80 -27.75 -35.05
N ASP A 555 -2.66 -27.97 -33.75
CA ASP A 555 -3.03 -29.24 -33.11
C ASP A 555 -4.55 -29.26 -32.84
N PHE A 556 -5.16 -28.12 -32.57
CA PHE A 556 -6.60 -28.00 -32.45
C PHE A 556 -7.31 -28.25 -33.81
N GLU A 557 -6.73 -27.78 -34.90
CA GLU A 557 -7.22 -28.07 -36.25
C GLU A 557 -7.24 -29.58 -36.55
N LYS A 558 -6.16 -30.31 -36.16
CA LYS A 558 -6.14 -31.77 -36.31
C LYS A 558 -7.23 -32.44 -35.48
N LEU A 559 -7.52 -31.91 -34.28
CA LEU A 559 -8.63 -32.41 -33.46
C LEU A 559 -9.97 -32.20 -34.15
N ILE A 560 -10.26 -31.02 -34.69
CA ILE A 560 -11.50 -30.73 -35.44
C ILE A 560 -11.66 -31.74 -36.60
N ILE A 561 -10.64 -31.89 -37.44
CA ILE A 561 -10.68 -32.77 -38.60
C ILE A 561 -10.93 -34.24 -38.17
N ASN A 562 -10.32 -34.70 -37.10
CA ASN A 562 -10.49 -36.06 -36.60
C ASN A 562 -11.88 -36.28 -36.02
N THR A 563 -12.46 -35.28 -35.35
CA THR A 563 -13.83 -35.35 -34.80
C THR A 563 -14.86 -35.46 -35.93
N LEU A 564 -14.76 -34.62 -36.97
CA LEU A 564 -15.66 -34.67 -38.11
C LEU A 564 -15.58 -35.98 -38.88
N LYS A 565 -14.40 -36.57 -39.08
CA LYS A 565 -14.24 -37.87 -39.71
C LYS A 565 -14.89 -39.00 -38.92
N LYS A 566 -14.93 -38.92 -37.60
CA LYS A 566 -15.64 -39.89 -36.77
C LYS A 566 -17.15 -39.76 -36.90
N GLU A 567 -17.66 -38.52 -36.92
CA GLU A 567 -19.10 -38.25 -37.11
C GLU A 567 -19.58 -38.75 -38.46
N GLU A 568 -18.77 -38.59 -39.55
CA GLU A 568 -19.09 -39.12 -40.87
C GLU A 568 -19.07 -40.67 -40.98
N GLN A 569 -18.32 -41.35 -40.09
CA GLN A 569 -18.23 -42.82 -40.07
C GLN A 569 -19.35 -43.51 -39.25
N GLU A 570 -19.98 -42.74 -38.34
CA GLU A 570 -21.01 -43.22 -37.42
C GLU A 570 -22.44 -42.86 -37.86
N CYS A 571 -22.59 -42.01 -38.91
CA CYS A 571 -23.82 -41.76 -39.66
C CYS A 571 -23.98 -42.74 -40.84
#